data_57108cae3cb036c7e43679caa0597cc2
#
_entry.id   57108cae3cb036c7e43679caa0597cc2
#
_cell.length_a   1.000
_cell.length_b   1.000
_cell.length_c   1.000
_cell.angle_alpha   90.00
_cell.angle_beta   90.00
_cell.angle_gamma   90.00
#
_symmetry.space_group_name_H-M   'P 1'
#
loop_
_entity.id
_entity.type
_entity.pdbx_description
1 polymer ?
#
loop_
_entity_poly.entity_id
_entity_poly.type
_entity_poly.pdbx_seq_one_letter_code
_entity_poly.pdbx_strand_id
1 'polypeptide(L)'
;MPSNKPNTQTTTLTRRAALTLGGMLLLTACGSAATEQKHPEGSASPTGSATGSPTGTAEVTASATPSATPTLAPALPEGEQEQLRNALTALFADGTYPQYSLLVTGMDGNLPSIKATIAPADLYAANADTARVPASTFKVLTLFALNHYADLQARLRTRVTRDAAGLYLMAGGDTLLGAGASNPKQIVGHAGLGTLAELTVKALLQGEKPTAALPVYFDGTFFSGPGVNPGWDDADVASGQITPIHPIALESHTVPGKSTASNRVRPDDAAVAAQQAFVDALNTAGKESGMSFTLAERRTAPAEAAEIAAVESATLLEQAQHMMLESDNALAEVLGRCAAIAAGKEGSGEAAQQTVRQALVDAGVNIENLVQADVCGMSLTDRVTARTLVQVVALLNADEHAEQLMSTFPVAGVSGTLSGRFGAANAVHARTFVQAKTGTLYTVSSLCGVATRPDGTRLIFAIILNDLGGADALPAAKERVDAAAAAIANRSTAPSASVPASEAPAAAVSTAAVAGAVS
;
A
#
# COMPACT_ATOMS: atom_id res chain seq x y z
N MET A 1 53.81 37.68 -11.09
CA MET A 1 53.25 39.05 -11.24
C MET A 1 51.89 38.94 -11.86
N PRO A 2 50.89 39.76 -11.48
CA PRO A 2 50.18 39.68 -10.19
C PRO A 2 48.74 39.17 -10.44
N SER A 3 48.21 38.41 -9.52
CA SER A 3 47.09 38.57 -8.58
C SER A 3 46.02 39.61 -8.99
N ASN A 4 44.79 39.14 -9.16
CA ASN A 4 43.64 39.94 -8.84
C ASN A 4 42.49 39.01 -8.34
N LYS A 5 42.20 39.13 -7.06
CA LYS A 5 40.93 38.71 -6.43
C LYS A 5 39.93 39.87 -6.54
N PRO A 6 38.65 39.62 -6.62
CA PRO A 6 37.67 40.50 -5.99
C PRO A 6 36.83 39.78 -4.95
N ASN A 7 36.94 40.22 -3.80
CA ASN A 7 36.06 40.94 -2.87
C ASN A 7 34.62 40.40 -2.71
N THR A 8 34.43 39.69 -1.58
CA THR A 8 33.19 39.33 -0.92
C THR A 8 32.49 40.59 -0.43
N GLN A 9 31.24 40.78 -0.79
CA GLN A 9 30.32 41.61 -0.03
C GLN A 9 29.13 40.76 0.48
N THR A 10 29.16 40.57 1.77
CA THR A 10 28.10 40.04 2.62
C THR A 10 26.99 41.10 2.73
N THR A 11 25.79 40.79 2.32
CA THR A 11 24.63 41.64 2.63
C THR A 11 23.66 40.84 3.50
N THR A 12 23.72 41.15 4.78
CA THR A 12 22.72 40.83 5.81
C THR A 12 21.43 41.62 5.54
N LEU A 13 20.30 40.96 5.42
CA LEU A 13 19.00 41.60 5.49
C LEU A 13 18.18 41.01 6.65
N THR A 14 18.00 41.90 7.59
CA THR A 14 17.26 41.79 8.84
C THR A 14 15.75 41.58 8.64
N ARG A 15 15.19 40.79 9.54
CA ARG A 15 13.74 40.62 9.82
C ARG A 15 13.06 41.97 10.06
N ARG A 16 11.89 42.17 9.49
CA ARG A 16 10.83 42.99 10.10
C ARG A 16 9.48 42.30 9.98
N ALA A 17 8.89 42.10 11.15
CA ALA A 17 7.51 41.73 11.39
C ALA A 17 6.55 42.86 10.98
N ALA A 18 5.39 42.49 10.44
CA ALA A 18 4.21 43.35 10.46
C ALA A 18 2.96 42.51 10.71
N LEU A 19 2.43 42.69 11.89
CA LEU A 19 1.04 42.42 12.29
C LEU A 19 0.14 43.55 11.78
N THR A 20 -1.05 43.22 11.27
CA THR A 20 -2.34 43.97 11.45
C THR A 20 -3.43 43.09 10.85
N LEU A 21 -4.34 42.56 11.66
CA LEU A 21 -5.63 43.08 12.12
C LEU A 21 -6.68 43.30 11.03
N GLY A 22 -7.74 42.48 11.11
CA GLY A 22 -9.07 42.93 11.33
C GLY A 22 -10.01 42.91 10.14
N GLY A 23 -11.09 42.19 10.25
CA GLY A 23 -12.23 42.32 9.34
C GLY A 23 -13.32 41.26 9.61
N MET A 24 -14.10 41.54 10.63
CA MET A 24 -15.36 40.90 11.05
C MET A 24 -16.51 41.51 10.24
N LEU A 25 -17.39 40.70 9.63
CA LEU A 25 -18.78 41.07 9.26
C LEU A 25 -19.59 39.76 9.20
N LEU A 26 -20.36 39.46 10.21
CA LEU A 26 -21.78 39.69 10.54
C LEU A 26 -22.78 39.26 9.47
N LEU A 27 -23.40 38.10 9.73
CA LEU A 27 -24.82 37.76 9.86
C LEU A 27 -25.82 38.54 9.00
N THR A 28 -26.63 37.79 8.26
CA THR A 28 -28.10 38.01 8.28
C THR A 28 -28.82 36.65 8.14
N ALA A 29 -29.71 36.43 9.10
CA ALA A 29 -30.68 35.35 9.15
C ALA A 29 -32.02 35.82 8.56
N CYS A 30 -32.73 34.89 7.91
CA CYS A 30 -34.21 34.85 7.79
C CYS A 30 -34.52 33.38 7.56
N GLY A 31 -35.29 32.64 8.27
CA GLY A 31 -36.49 32.93 9.06
C GLY A 31 -37.70 32.30 8.40
N SER A 32 -38.38 31.39 9.14
CA SER A 32 -39.77 30.89 8.97
C SER A 32 -39.91 29.66 8.04
N ALA A 33 -40.69 28.61 8.36
CA ALA A 33 -41.75 28.45 9.35
C ALA A 33 -41.98 26.97 9.66
N ALA A 34 -42.40 26.72 10.88
CA ALA A 34 -42.90 25.44 11.38
C ALA A 34 -44.28 25.13 10.81
N THR A 35 -44.58 23.85 10.64
CA THR A 35 -45.97 23.35 10.69
C THR A 35 -46.01 22.09 11.54
N GLU A 36 -46.66 22.27 12.70
CA GLU A 36 -47.17 21.21 13.58
C GLU A 36 -48.27 20.40 12.87
N GLN A 37 -48.29 19.10 13.08
CA GLN A 37 -49.56 18.36 13.12
C GLN A 37 -49.53 17.22 14.14
N LYS A 38 -50.51 17.32 15.01
CA LYS A 38 -50.99 16.63 16.18
C LYS A 38 -51.14 15.13 16.08
N HIS A 39 -50.91 14.52 17.25
CA HIS A 39 -51.47 13.24 17.71
C HIS A 39 -52.99 13.13 17.65
N PRO A 40 -53.52 11.90 17.69
CA PRO A 40 -54.44 11.65 18.80
C PRO A 40 -54.10 10.44 19.67
N GLU A 41 -54.40 10.66 20.97
CA GLU A 41 -54.42 9.74 22.08
C GLU A 41 -55.55 8.69 21.93
N GLY A 42 -55.35 7.52 22.54
CA GLY A 42 -56.37 6.50 22.76
C GLY A 42 -56.03 5.63 23.97
N SER A 43 -56.65 5.98 25.04
CA SER A 43 -56.72 5.43 26.39
C SER A 43 -57.27 3.99 26.46
N ALA A 44 -56.72 3.15 27.36
CA ALA A 44 -57.50 2.39 28.37
C ALA A 44 -56.59 1.50 29.25
N SER A 45 -56.62 1.77 30.54
CA SER A 45 -56.31 0.80 31.60
C SER A 45 -57.58 0.00 31.95
N PRO A 46 -57.46 -1.20 32.56
CA PRO A 46 -57.82 -1.24 33.96
C PRO A 46 -56.95 -2.14 34.87
N THR A 47 -56.76 -1.61 36.03
CA THR A 47 -56.68 -2.14 37.40
C THR A 47 -56.83 -3.63 37.66
N GLY A 48 -55.94 -4.21 38.49
CA GLY A 48 -56.11 -5.46 39.21
C GLY A 48 -55.05 -5.59 40.32
N SER A 49 -55.47 -5.26 41.54
CA SER A 49 -54.75 -5.36 42.80
C SER A 49 -54.79 -6.82 43.31
N ALA A 50 -53.66 -7.34 43.83
CA ALA A 50 -53.66 -8.32 44.91
C ALA A 50 -52.32 -8.37 45.64
N THR A 51 -52.42 -8.12 46.90
CA THR A 51 -51.47 -8.21 48.00
C THR A 51 -50.91 -9.63 48.23
N GLY A 52 -49.68 -9.70 48.70
CA GLY A 52 -49.09 -10.91 49.29
C GLY A 52 -47.57 -10.82 49.49
N SER A 53 -47.14 -10.30 50.67
CA SER A 53 -45.78 -10.56 51.20
C SER A 53 -45.82 -11.87 51.99
N PRO A 54 -44.74 -12.66 51.99
CA PRO A 54 -43.94 -12.73 53.20
C PRO A 54 -42.43 -12.82 52.96
N THR A 55 -41.76 -12.18 53.89
CA THR A 55 -40.38 -12.31 54.39
C THR A 55 -39.75 -13.70 54.24
N GLY A 56 -38.53 -13.72 53.69
CA GLY A 56 -37.60 -14.83 53.73
C GLY A 56 -36.20 -14.35 53.37
N THR A 57 -35.43 -13.95 54.35
CA THR A 57 -33.98 -13.72 54.30
C THR A 57 -33.28 -15.03 54.02
N ALA A 58 -32.62 -15.12 52.85
CA ALA A 58 -31.59 -16.11 52.61
C ALA A 58 -30.36 -15.40 52.05
N GLU A 59 -29.39 -15.25 52.93
CA GLU A 59 -28.04 -14.82 52.67
C GLU A 59 -27.37 -15.91 51.81
N VAL A 60 -27.18 -15.62 50.50
CA VAL A 60 -26.37 -16.46 49.63
C VAL A 60 -25.02 -15.72 49.47
N THR A 61 -24.06 -16.10 50.29
CA THR A 61 -22.66 -15.81 50.08
C THR A 61 -22.20 -16.54 48.82
N ALA A 62 -22.27 -15.88 47.67
CA ALA A 62 -21.61 -16.33 46.47
C ALA A 62 -20.12 -15.98 46.57
N SER A 63 -19.31 -16.97 47.00
CA SER A 63 -17.87 -16.94 46.81
C SER A 63 -17.58 -16.94 45.32
N ALA A 64 -17.28 -15.76 44.77
CA ALA A 64 -16.78 -15.63 43.42
C ALA A 64 -15.34 -16.20 43.38
N THR A 65 -15.21 -17.44 42.93
CA THR A 65 -13.93 -17.99 42.50
C THR A 65 -13.42 -17.08 41.37
N PRO A 66 -12.19 -16.54 41.45
CA PRO A 66 -11.63 -15.77 40.35
C PRO A 66 -11.58 -16.66 39.13
N SER A 67 -12.32 -16.28 38.09
CA SER A 67 -12.26 -16.94 36.78
C SER A 67 -10.83 -16.83 36.28
N ALA A 68 -10.14 -17.94 36.18
CA ALA A 68 -8.80 -17.99 35.62
C ALA A 68 -8.87 -17.42 34.20
N THR A 69 -8.14 -16.35 33.96
CA THR A 69 -7.90 -15.83 32.61
C THR A 69 -7.38 -17.01 31.77
N PRO A 70 -7.99 -17.34 30.63
CA PRO A 70 -7.50 -18.45 29.82
C PRO A 70 -6.08 -18.11 29.38
N THR A 71 -5.12 -18.86 29.92
CA THR A 71 -3.71 -18.82 29.47
C THR A 71 -3.72 -19.48 28.10
N LEU A 72 -3.52 -18.67 27.04
CA LEU A 72 -3.33 -19.18 25.69
C LEU A 72 -2.19 -20.19 25.69
N ALA A 73 -2.42 -21.37 25.11
CA ALA A 73 -1.35 -22.36 24.95
C ALA A 73 -0.23 -21.74 24.11
N PRO A 74 1.05 -21.94 24.45
CA PRO A 74 2.15 -21.41 23.66
C PRO A 74 2.07 -21.95 22.23
N ALA A 75 2.34 -21.09 21.23
CA ALA A 75 2.26 -21.42 19.81
C ALA A 75 3.15 -22.62 19.42
N LEU A 76 4.19 -22.93 20.21
CA LEU A 76 5.09 -24.05 20.02
C LEU A 76 5.35 -24.76 21.36
N PRO A 77 5.56 -26.10 21.36
CA PRO A 77 6.09 -26.81 22.48
C PRO A 77 7.46 -26.26 22.94
N GLU A 78 7.75 -26.30 24.22
CA GLU A 78 8.98 -25.68 24.81
C GLU A 78 10.26 -26.17 24.12
N GLY A 79 10.39 -27.47 23.85
CA GLY A 79 11.57 -28.02 23.16
C GLY A 79 11.73 -27.49 21.73
N GLU A 80 10.63 -27.22 21.02
CA GLU A 80 10.69 -26.62 19.69
C GLU A 80 11.00 -25.12 19.72
N GLN A 81 10.54 -24.43 20.78
CA GLN A 81 10.92 -23.02 20.99
C GLN A 81 12.44 -22.92 21.27
N GLU A 82 12.99 -23.83 22.06
CA GLU A 82 14.44 -23.86 22.34
C GLU A 82 15.23 -24.15 21.05
N GLN A 83 14.81 -25.12 20.25
CA GLN A 83 15.44 -25.41 18.95
C GLN A 83 15.41 -24.20 18.03
N LEU A 84 14.28 -23.48 17.94
CA LEU A 84 14.14 -22.26 17.15
C LEU A 84 15.11 -21.18 17.64
N ARG A 85 15.15 -20.93 18.96
CA ARG A 85 16.07 -19.97 19.58
C ARG A 85 17.53 -20.29 19.28
N ASN A 86 17.92 -21.55 19.44
CA ASN A 86 19.29 -21.99 19.17
C ASN A 86 19.66 -21.83 17.69
N ALA A 87 18.76 -22.21 16.77
CA ALA A 87 18.99 -22.08 15.33
C ALA A 87 19.14 -20.60 14.92
N LEU A 88 18.26 -19.72 15.37
CA LEU A 88 18.33 -18.30 15.05
C LEU A 88 19.54 -17.62 15.69
N THR A 89 19.85 -17.94 16.95
CA THR A 89 21.05 -17.41 17.62
C THR A 89 22.32 -17.82 16.88
N ALA A 90 22.44 -19.07 16.46
CA ALA A 90 23.61 -19.58 15.72
C ALA A 90 23.81 -18.86 14.38
N LEU A 91 22.71 -18.49 13.69
CA LEU A 91 22.80 -17.77 12.41
C LEU A 91 23.39 -16.37 12.54
N PHE A 92 23.34 -15.74 13.71
CA PHE A 92 23.84 -14.38 13.93
C PHE A 92 25.03 -14.32 14.91
N ALA A 93 25.52 -15.46 15.38
CA ALA A 93 26.61 -15.54 16.36
C ALA A 93 27.99 -15.11 15.83
N ASP A 94 28.17 -15.13 14.50
CA ASP A 94 29.45 -14.77 13.85
C ASP A 94 29.72 -13.25 13.84
N GLY A 95 28.75 -12.43 14.26
CA GLY A 95 28.87 -10.97 14.31
C GLY A 95 28.95 -10.29 12.95
N THR A 96 28.74 -11.00 11.85
CA THR A 96 28.77 -10.44 10.46
C THR A 96 27.75 -9.32 10.27
N TYR A 97 26.60 -9.42 10.94
CA TYR A 97 25.49 -8.45 10.85
C TYR A 97 25.20 -7.83 12.23
N PRO A 98 26.06 -6.93 12.76
CA PRO A 98 25.88 -6.37 14.10
C PRO A 98 24.63 -5.51 14.24
N GLN A 99 24.17 -4.94 13.13
CA GLN A 99 22.98 -4.10 13.07
C GLN A 99 21.76 -4.87 12.53
N TYR A 100 21.32 -5.90 13.31
CA TYR A 100 20.10 -6.65 12.94
C TYR A 100 19.00 -6.50 13.98
N SER A 101 17.77 -6.70 13.54
CA SER A 101 16.59 -6.89 14.38
C SER A 101 15.82 -8.10 13.88
N LEU A 102 15.36 -8.94 14.80
CA LEU A 102 14.56 -10.11 14.49
C LEU A 102 13.51 -10.34 15.58
N LEU A 103 12.27 -10.57 15.16
CA LEU A 103 11.18 -10.98 16.03
C LEU A 103 10.43 -12.14 15.38
N VAL A 104 10.10 -13.14 16.18
CA VAL A 104 9.21 -14.26 15.81
C VAL A 104 8.14 -14.40 16.88
N THR A 105 6.89 -14.47 16.47
CA THR A 105 5.74 -14.68 17.35
C THR A 105 4.85 -15.81 16.82
N GLY A 106 4.05 -16.41 17.69
CA GLY A 106 2.96 -17.29 17.27
C GLY A 106 1.85 -16.52 16.59
N MET A 107 1.09 -17.20 15.74
CA MET A 107 -0.18 -16.71 15.24
C MET A 107 -1.27 -17.50 15.93
N ASP A 108 -1.77 -16.97 17.04
CA ASP A 108 -2.85 -17.62 17.79
C ASP A 108 -4.17 -17.47 17.01
N GLY A 109 -4.81 -18.60 16.69
CA GLY A 109 -6.02 -18.65 15.84
C GLY A 109 -7.27 -17.97 16.41
N ASN A 110 -7.16 -17.31 17.55
CA ASN A 110 -8.17 -16.46 18.16
C ASN A 110 -7.54 -15.14 18.58
N LEU A 111 -7.28 -14.26 17.60
CA LEU A 111 -7.01 -12.86 17.93
C LEU A 111 -8.34 -12.25 18.40
N PRO A 112 -8.46 -11.82 19.67
CA PRO A 112 -9.66 -11.13 20.12
C PRO A 112 -9.77 -9.81 19.33
N SER A 113 -11.02 -9.42 19.04
CA SER A 113 -11.35 -8.15 18.39
C SER A 113 -10.43 -7.02 18.85
N ILE A 114 -9.94 -6.27 17.93
CA ILE A 114 -9.09 -5.06 17.77
C ILE A 114 -8.78 -4.20 19.03
N LYS A 115 -9.27 -4.52 20.23
CA LYS A 115 -9.07 -3.72 21.45
C LYS A 115 -8.31 -4.42 22.59
N ALA A 116 -7.88 -5.66 22.42
CA ALA A 116 -7.01 -6.31 23.40
C ALA A 116 -5.56 -6.05 22.98
N THR A 117 -4.75 -5.63 23.94
CA THR A 117 -3.29 -5.47 23.81
C THR A 117 -2.69 -6.75 23.23
N ILE A 118 -2.52 -6.81 21.90
CA ILE A 118 -2.02 -8.00 21.20
C ILE A 118 -0.51 -7.96 21.31
N ALA A 119 0.03 -8.62 22.30
CA ALA A 119 1.40 -9.09 22.31
C ALA A 119 1.33 -10.62 22.31
N PRO A 120 1.32 -11.29 21.14
CA PRO A 120 1.61 -12.72 21.13
C PRO A 120 2.95 -12.93 21.80
N ALA A 121 3.10 -14.02 22.58
CA ALA A 121 4.34 -14.27 23.27
C ALA A 121 5.51 -14.35 22.29
N ASP A 122 6.56 -13.59 22.53
CA ASP A 122 7.77 -13.61 21.72
C ASP A 122 8.41 -15.01 21.81
N LEU A 123 8.46 -15.72 20.69
CA LEU A 123 9.17 -17.00 20.58
C LEU A 123 10.68 -16.77 20.45
N TYR A 124 11.05 -15.70 19.75
CA TYR A 124 12.42 -15.21 19.63
C TYR A 124 12.42 -13.70 19.43
N ALA A 125 13.23 -12.97 20.16
CA ALA A 125 13.41 -11.54 20.02
C ALA A 125 14.89 -11.16 20.13
N ALA A 126 15.41 -10.48 19.12
CA ALA A 126 16.73 -9.86 19.14
C ALA A 126 16.61 -8.44 18.57
N ASN A 127 16.89 -7.44 19.41
CA ASN A 127 16.77 -6.01 19.05
C ASN A 127 15.39 -5.66 18.45
N ALA A 128 14.32 -6.35 18.86
CA ALA A 128 13.00 -6.27 18.22
C ALA A 128 12.38 -4.88 18.27
N ASP A 129 12.73 -4.09 19.28
CA ASP A 129 12.24 -2.73 19.53
C ASP A 129 13.23 -1.64 19.06
N THR A 130 14.38 -2.05 18.51
CA THR A 130 15.33 -1.13 17.89
C THR A 130 14.84 -0.73 16.49
N ALA A 131 14.63 0.56 16.29
CA ALA A 131 14.20 1.11 15.01
C ALA A 131 15.31 1.02 13.95
N ARG A 132 14.98 0.49 12.80
CA ARG A 132 15.90 0.28 11.66
C ARG A 132 15.31 0.75 10.35
N VAL A 133 16.15 0.95 9.36
CA VAL A 133 15.71 1.22 7.98
C VAL A 133 15.02 -0.03 7.44
N PRO A 134 13.72 0.02 7.14
CA PRO A 134 12.95 -1.16 6.72
C PRO A 134 13.11 -1.52 5.25
N ALA A 135 13.54 -0.59 4.43
CA ALA A 135 13.38 -0.67 2.98
C ALA A 135 11.91 -1.00 2.61
N SER A 136 11.67 -1.70 1.51
CA SER A 136 10.31 -1.98 1.01
C SER A 136 9.43 -2.87 1.91
N THR A 137 9.91 -3.35 3.07
CA THR A 137 9.00 -3.94 4.07
C THR A 137 8.06 -2.89 4.67
N PHE A 138 8.39 -1.59 4.53
CA PHE A 138 7.48 -0.49 4.87
C PHE A 138 6.13 -0.59 4.15
N LYS A 139 6.08 -1.12 2.92
CA LYS A 139 4.84 -1.30 2.14
C LYS A 139 3.77 -2.15 2.83
N VAL A 140 4.15 -2.95 3.84
CA VAL A 140 3.20 -3.67 4.69
C VAL A 140 2.34 -2.70 5.51
N LEU A 141 2.93 -1.59 5.97
CA LEU A 141 2.21 -0.53 6.68
C LEU A 141 1.27 0.23 5.72
N THR A 142 1.71 0.45 4.49
CA THR A 142 0.90 1.11 3.44
C THR A 142 -0.29 0.24 3.04
N LEU A 143 -0.08 -1.08 2.86
CA LEU A 143 -1.16 -2.04 2.62
C LEU A 143 -2.18 -2.02 3.77
N PHE A 144 -1.69 -2.02 5.02
CA PHE A 144 -2.54 -1.96 6.20
C PHE A 144 -3.39 -0.68 6.23
N ALA A 145 -2.78 0.48 5.98
CA ALA A 145 -3.50 1.75 5.94
C ALA A 145 -4.53 1.80 4.80
N LEU A 146 -4.20 1.25 3.63
CA LEU A 146 -5.14 1.15 2.51
C LEU A 146 -6.36 0.28 2.90
N ASN A 147 -6.13 -0.89 3.49
CA ASN A 147 -7.20 -1.77 3.98
C ASN A 147 -8.05 -1.12 5.09
N HIS A 148 -7.42 -0.30 5.94
CA HIS A 148 -8.09 0.35 7.07
C HIS A 148 -9.09 1.44 6.64
N TYR A 149 -8.79 2.18 5.56
CA TYR A 149 -9.59 3.34 5.14
C TYR A 149 -10.35 3.16 3.83
N ALA A 150 -9.93 2.27 2.94
CA ALA A 150 -10.53 2.12 1.63
C ALA A 150 -11.26 0.79 1.46
N ASP A 151 -12.33 0.80 0.66
CA ASP A 151 -12.91 -0.44 0.12
C ASP A 151 -11.93 -1.01 -0.91
N LEU A 152 -11.32 -2.15 -0.60
CA LEU A 152 -10.35 -2.80 -1.47
C LEU A 152 -10.95 -3.32 -2.79
N GLN A 153 -12.29 -3.44 -2.90
CA GLN A 153 -12.99 -3.79 -4.13
C GLN A 153 -13.28 -2.56 -5.01
N ALA A 154 -13.06 -1.36 -4.48
CA ALA A 154 -13.22 -0.13 -5.25
C ALA A 154 -12.24 -0.07 -6.43
N ARG A 155 -12.65 0.64 -7.49
CA ARG A 155 -11.87 0.88 -8.71
C ARG A 155 -11.65 2.38 -8.90
N LEU A 156 -10.46 2.74 -9.34
CA LEU A 156 -10.12 4.11 -9.68
C LEU A 156 -10.65 4.44 -11.08
N ARG A 157 -11.19 5.64 -11.27
CA ARG A 157 -11.82 6.04 -12.51
C ARG A 157 -11.01 7.11 -13.24
N THR A 158 -10.57 6.82 -14.45
CA THR A 158 -10.05 7.82 -15.39
C THR A 158 -11.19 8.27 -16.29
N ARG A 159 -11.48 9.56 -16.33
CA ARG A 159 -12.67 10.14 -16.97
C ARG A 159 -12.33 11.17 -18.01
N VAL A 160 -13.26 11.38 -18.93
CA VAL A 160 -13.23 12.52 -19.85
C VAL A 160 -14.49 13.35 -19.61
N THR A 161 -14.29 14.62 -19.31
CA THR A 161 -15.38 15.61 -19.29
C THR A 161 -15.25 16.59 -20.44
N ARG A 162 -16.35 17.25 -20.79
CA ARG A 162 -16.43 18.20 -21.91
C ARG A 162 -17.17 19.46 -21.51
N ASP A 163 -16.66 20.59 -21.99
CA ASP A 163 -17.38 21.87 -22.05
C ASP A 163 -17.19 22.54 -23.42
N ALA A 164 -17.51 23.83 -23.52
CA ALA A 164 -17.34 24.62 -24.76
C ALA A 164 -15.85 24.84 -25.11
N ALA A 165 -14.94 24.79 -24.15
CA ALA A 165 -13.49 24.99 -24.36
C ALA A 165 -12.78 23.75 -24.92
N GLY A 166 -13.29 22.53 -24.63
CA GLY A 166 -12.67 21.30 -25.11
C GLY A 166 -12.94 20.07 -24.22
N LEU A 167 -12.02 19.14 -24.26
CA LEU A 167 -12.02 17.91 -23.45
C LEU A 167 -11.08 18.05 -22.27
N TYR A 168 -11.42 17.44 -21.15
CA TYR A 168 -10.58 17.34 -19.97
C TYR A 168 -10.34 15.87 -19.61
N LEU A 169 -9.11 15.40 -19.74
CA LEU A 169 -8.68 14.11 -19.21
C LEU A 169 -8.50 14.25 -17.69
N MET A 170 -9.43 13.69 -16.94
CA MET A 170 -9.46 13.77 -15.48
C MET A 170 -8.78 12.55 -14.87
N ALA A 171 -7.69 12.78 -14.17
CA ALA A 171 -7.02 11.74 -13.40
C ALA A 171 -7.87 11.29 -12.21
N GLY A 172 -7.81 10.00 -11.90
CA GLY A 172 -8.51 9.40 -10.76
C GLY A 172 -7.63 8.49 -9.91
N GLY A 173 -6.29 8.61 -10.03
CA GLY A 173 -5.33 7.82 -9.28
C GLY A 173 -4.87 6.53 -9.98
N ASP A 174 -5.44 6.18 -11.15
CA ASP A 174 -4.97 5.01 -11.89
C ASP A 174 -3.64 5.30 -12.59
N THR A 175 -2.59 4.67 -12.12
CA THR A 175 -1.23 4.76 -12.68
C THR A 175 -0.78 3.46 -13.35
N LEU A 176 -1.67 2.49 -13.47
CA LEU A 176 -1.44 1.22 -14.16
C LEU A 176 -2.13 1.18 -15.54
N LEU A 177 -2.50 2.34 -16.08
CA LEU A 177 -3.16 2.43 -17.39
C LEU A 177 -2.31 1.80 -18.49
N GLY A 178 -2.98 1.14 -19.43
CA GLY A 178 -2.41 0.78 -20.73
C GLY A 178 -2.60 1.90 -21.76
N ALA A 179 -1.68 2.04 -22.71
CA ALA A 179 -1.84 2.99 -23.81
C ALA A 179 -2.94 2.55 -24.82
N GLY A 180 -3.16 1.25 -24.97
CA GLY A 180 -4.11 0.64 -25.93
C GLY A 180 -5.49 0.36 -25.36
N ALA A 181 -6.09 -0.75 -25.83
CA ALA A 181 -7.38 -1.22 -25.35
C ALA A 181 -7.31 -1.72 -23.90
N SER A 182 -8.40 -1.57 -23.16
CA SER A 182 -8.56 -2.13 -21.81
C SER A 182 -8.46 -3.66 -21.83
N ASN A 183 -7.77 -4.23 -20.85
CA ASN A 183 -7.67 -5.67 -20.67
C ASN A 183 -8.08 -6.08 -19.24
N PRO A 184 -9.35 -6.42 -18.99
CA PRO A 184 -9.86 -6.73 -17.65
C PRO A 184 -9.29 -8.02 -17.03
N LYS A 185 -8.45 -8.76 -17.77
CA LYS A 185 -7.76 -9.95 -17.25
C LYS A 185 -6.36 -9.65 -16.69
N GLN A 186 -5.93 -8.39 -16.78
CA GLN A 186 -4.62 -7.94 -16.31
C GLN A 186 -4.79 -6.81 -15.29
N ILE A 187 -3.83 -6.67 -14.39
CA ILE A 187 -3.78 -5.55 -13.45
C ILE A 187 -3.22 -4.33 -14.17
N VAL A 188 -2.05 -4.45 -14.78
CA VAL A 188 -1.46 -3.40 -15.62
C VAL A 188 -2.18 -3.40 -16.97
N GLY A 189 -2.70 -2.26 -17.38
CA GLY A 189 -3.51 -2.14 -18.59
C GLY A 189 -4.96 -2.66 -18.44
N HIS A 190 -5.43 -2.86 -17.20
CA HIS A 190 -6.84 -3.17 -16.93
C HIS A 190 -7.73 -2.14 -17.58
N ALA A 191 -7.49 -0.87 -17.29
CA ALA A 191 -8.02 0.26 -18.02
C ALA A 191 -7.02 0.71 -19.09
N GLY A 192 -7.52 1.02 -20.29
CA GLY A 192 -6.72 1.45 -21.42
C GLY A 192 -7.18 2.77 -22.01
N LEU A 193 -6.22 3.64 -22.33
CA LEU A 193 -6.49 4.94 -22.94
C LEU A 193 -7.08 4.82 -24.36
N GLY A 194 -6.76 3.73 -25.08
CA GLY A 194 -7.38 3.42 -26.37
C GLY A 194 -8.90 3.21 -26.23
N THR A 195 -9.34 2.39 -25.27
CA THR A 195 -10.77 2.21 -24.98
C THR A 195 -11.43 3.50 -24.53
N LEU A 196 -10.76 4.30 -23.68
CA LEU A 196 -11.28 5.60 -23.26
C LEU A 196 -11.46 6.54 -24.46
N ALA A 197 -10.53 6.54 -25.41
CA ALA A 197 -10.60 7.34 -26.63
C ALA A 197 -11.76 6.91 -27.55
N GLU A 198 -11.95 5.61 -27.75
CA GLU A 198 -13.08 5.07 -28.52
C GLU A 198 -14.43 5.46 -27.90
N LEU A 199 -14.58 5.34 -26.58
CA LEU A 199 -15.77 5.76 -25.85
C LEU A 199 -16.02 7.28 -25.98
N THR A 200 -14.96 8.07 -25.89
CA THR A 200 -15.01 9.53 -26.05
C THR A 200 -15.48 9.92 -27.44
N VAL A 201 -14.88 9.36 -28.50
CA VAL A 201 -15.26 9.61 -29.89
C VAL A 201 -16.70 9.17 -30.13
N LYS A 202 -17.12 8.02 -29.64
CA LYS A 202 -18.49 7.52 -29.71
C LYS A 202 -19.50 8.51 -29.08
N ALA A 203 -19.18 9.06 -27.93
CA ALA A 203 -20.02 10.04 -27.23
C ALA A 203 -20.11 11.36 -28.03
N LEU A 204 -18.99 11.82 -28.58
CA LEU A 204 -18.96 13.02 -29.42
C LEU A 204 -19.81 12.88 -30.68
N LEU A 205 -19.92 11.71 -31.28
CA LEU A 205 -20.73 11.42 -32.46
C LEU A 205 -22.24 11.40 -32.17
N GLN A 206 -22.66 11.30 -30.91
CA GLN A 206 -24.08 11.38 -30.53
C GLN A 206 -24.59 12.82 -30.42
N GLY A 207 -23.69 13.80 -30.41
CA GLY A 207 -24.00 15.24 -30.38
C GLY A 207 -23.62 15.97 -31.66
N GLU A 208 -23.48 17.29 -31.55
CA GLU A 208 -22.96 18.10 -32.63
C GLU A 208 -21.47 17.79 -32.86
N LYS A 209 -21.15 17.34 -34.09
CA LYS A 209 -19.79 16.98 -34.45
C LYS A 209 -18.89 18.22 -34.47
N PRO A 210 -17.73 18.18 -33.75
CA PRO A 210 -16.77 19.27 -33.82
C PRO A 210 -16.23 19.47 -35.22
N THR A 211 -16.19 20.72 -35.68
CA THR A 211 -15.65 21.12 -37.00
C THR A 211 -14.20 21.59 -36.90
N ALA A 212 -13.72 21.92 -35.70
CA ALA A 212 -12.34 22.31 -35.40
C ALA A 212 -11.67 21.24 -34.53
N ALA A 213 -10.33 21.27 -34.48
CA ALA A 213 -9.56 20.44 -33.57
C ALA A 213 -9.94 20.75 -32.12
N LEU A 214 -10.26 19.72 -31.33
CA LEU A 214 -10.58 19.85 -29.91
C LEU A 214 -9.31 19.83 -29.08
N PRO A 215 -9.06 20.83 -28.21
CA PRO A 215 -8.00 20.77 -27.22
C PRO A 215 -8.37 19.75 -26.15
N VAL A 216 -7.36 18.99 -25.72
CA VAL A 216 -7.47 18.00 -24.64
C VAL A 216 -6.62 18.50 -23.48
N TYR A 217 -7.27 19.07 -22.48
CA TYR A 217 -6.66 19.52 -21.23
C TYR A 217 -6.41 18.33 -20.30
N PHE A 218 -5.51 18.51 -19.32
CA PHE A 218 -5.28 17.52 -18.28
C PHE A 218 -5.64 18.09 -16.91
N ASP A 219 -6.55 17.42 -16.20
CA ASP A 219 -6.90 17.71 -14.82
C ASP A 219 -6.24 16.68 -13.87
N GLY A 220 -5.22 17.14 -13.16
CA GLY A 220 -4.47 16.36 -12.19
C GLY A 220 -4.82 16.66 -10.72
N THR A 221 -5.92 17.34 -10.47
CA THR A 221 -6.32 17.81 -9.11
C THR A 221 -6.68 16.70 -8.14
N PHE A 222 -6.75 15.45 -8.61
CA PHE A 222 -6.95 14.28 -7.73
C PHE A 222 -5.82 14.11 -6.70
N PHE A 223 -4.59 14.49 -7.05
CA PHE A 223 -3.49 14.61 -6.10
C PHE A 223 -3.07 16.06 -5.89
N SER A 224 -2.53 16.35 -4.70
CA SER A 224 -2.01 17.66 -4.31
C SER A 224 -0.57 17.56 -3.80
N GLY A 225 0.05 18.72 -3.59
CA GLY A 225 1.43 18.81 -3.10
C GLY A 225 2.49 18.38 -4.11
N PRO A 226 3.75 18.29 -3.70
CA PRO A 226 4.86 17.93 -4.59
C PRO A 226 4.79 16.45 -5.00
N GLY A 227 5.13 16.19 -6.27
CA GLY A 227 5.27 14.82 -6.78
C GLY A 227 6.54 14.13 -6.28
N VAL A 228 7.61 14.88 -6.03
CA VAL A 228 8.87 14.38 -5.46
C VAL A 228 8.87 14.60 -3.96
N ASN A 229 9.17 13.54 -3.22
CA ASN A 229 9.33 13.62 -1.78
C ASN A 229 10.75 14.14 -1.46
N PRO A 230 10.89 15.17 -0.61
CA PRO A 230 12.21 15.72 -0.26
C PRO A 230 13.10 14.75 0.55
N GLY A 231 12.54 13.65 1.03
CA GLY A 231 13.30 12.58 1.70
C GLY A 231 13.91 11.53 0.76
N TRP A 232 13.71 11.65 -0.55
CA TRP A 232 14.35 10.76 -1.53
C TRP A 232 15.70 11.30 -1.98
N ASP A 233 16.63 10.38 -2.27
CA ASP A 233 17.91 10.72 -2.86
C ASP A 233 17.73 11.04 -4.36
N ASP A 234 18.36 12.12 -4.83
CA ASP A 234 18.33 12.51 -6.25
C ASP A 234 18.87 11.40 -7.16
N ALA A 235 19.82 10.59 -6.69
CA ALA A 235 20.36 9.45 -7.43
C ALA A 235 19.33 8.33 -7.61
N ASP A 236 18.44 8.12 -6.64
CA ASP A 236 17.35 7.14 -6.75
C ASP A 236 16.29 7.60 -7.75
N VAL A 237 16.00 8.89 -7.78
CA VAL A 237 15.12 9.49 -8.80
C VAL A 237 15.78 9.39 -10.19
N ALA A 238 17.04 9.76 -10.32
CA ALA A 238 17.76 9.72 -11.59
C ALA A 238 17.94 8.30 -12.14
N SER A 239 18.08 7.29 -11.27
CA SER A 239 18.18 5.88 -11.66
C SER A 239 16.82 5.20 -11.94
N GLY A 240 15.70 5.92 -11.75
CA GLY A 240 14.36 5.41 -11.97
C GLY A 240 13.83 4.47 -10.88
N GLN A 241 14.51 4.36 -9.72
CA GLN A 241 14.02 3.58 -8.57
C GLN A 241 12.73 4.18 -8.00
N ILE A 242 12.61 5.50 -8.07
CA ILE A 242 11.40 6.27 -7.79
C ILE A 242 11.26 7.37 -8.85
N THR A 243 10.13 8.04 -8.90
CA THR A 243 9.81 9.08 -9.88
C THR A 243 8.87 10.11 -9.26
N PRO A 244 8.74 11.32 -9.83
CA PRO A 244 7.65 12.21 -9.45
C PRO A 244 6.29 11.52 -9.54
N ILE A 245 5.49 11.59 -8.48
CA ILE A 245 4.20 10.91 -8.38
C ILE A 245 3.12 11.78 -9.00
N HIS A 246 2.40 11.19 -9.96
CA HIS A 246 1.26 11.79 -10.65
C HIS A 246 -0.01 10.97 -10.41
N PRO A 247 -1.21 11.56 -10.49
CA PRO A 247 -2.48 10.84 -10.31
C PRO A 247 -2.92 10.05 -11.55
N ILE A 248 -2.13 10.05 -12.61
CA ILE A 248 -2.29 9.28 -13.84
C ILE A 248 -0.92 8.94 -14.42
N ALA A 249 -0.76 7.72 -14.89
CA ALA A 249 0.46 7.29 -15.58
C ALA A 249 0.19 6.02 -16.39
N LEU A 250 1.08 5.71 -17.33
CA LEU A 250 1.13 4.41 -17.99
C LEU A 250 2.04 3.48 -17.19
N GLU A 251 1.63 2.21 -17.03
CA GLU A 251 2.44 1.09 -16.51
C GLU A 251 3.30 1.46 -15.29
N SER A 252 2.67 2.05 -14.27
CA SER A 252 3.35 2.54 -13.04
C SER A 252 4.45 3.57 -13.31
N HIS A 253 4.13 4.64 -14.04
CA HIS A 253 5.06 5.73 -14.37
C HIS A 253 6.27 5.24 -15.21
N THR A 254 6.12 4.25 -16.05
CA THR A 254 7.18 3.78 -16.95
C THR A 254 6.88 4.11 -18.41
N VAL A 255 7.90 4.01 -19.26
CA VAL A 255 7.71 4.05 -20.71
C VAL A 255 7.35 2.66 -21.19
N PRO A 256 6.13 2.46 -21.77
CA PRO A 256 5.66 1.16 -22.21
C PRO A 256 6.65 0.46 -23.15
N GLY A 257 6.88 -0.84 -22.89
CA GLY A 257 7.75 -1.66 -23.70
C GLY A 257 9.27 -1.39 -23.60
N LYS A 258 9.70 -0.40 -22.79
CA LYS A 258 11.12 -0.09 -22.57
C LYS A 258 11.63 -0.45 -21.19
N SER A 259 10.75 -0.84 -20.28
CA SER A 259 11.09 -1.12 -18.88
C SER A 259 11.18 -2.62 -18.62
N THR A 260 12.09 -3.02 -17.72
CA THR A 260 12.19 -4.36 -17.16
C THR A 260 12.12 -4.26 -15.63
N ALA A 261 11.98 -5.37 -14.93
CA ALA A 261 11.98 -5.39 -13.47
C ALA A 261 13.25 -4.79 -12.85
N SER A 262 14.39 -4.91 -13.55
CA SER A 262 15.70 -4.40 -13.10
C SER A 262 16.08 -3.04 -13.68
N ASN A 263 15.37 -2.55 -14.71
CA ASN A 263 15.64 -1.27 -15.36
C ASN A 263 14.32 -0.59 -15.74
N ARG A 264 13.86 0.32 -14.90
CA ARG A 264 12.63 1.08 -15.13
C ARG A 264 12.96 2.39 -15.86
N VAL A 265 12.62 2.45 -17.14
CA VAL A 265 12.73 3.70 -17.92
C VAL A 265 11.52 4.58 -17.60
N ARG A 266 11.78 5.78 -17.10
CA ARG A 266 10.76 6.74 -16.70
C ARG A 266 10.62 7.83 -17.75
N PRO A 267 9.40 8.34 -18.04
CA PRO A 267 9.23 9.57 -18.81
C PRO A 267 9.57 10.79 -17.94
N ASP A 268 9.92 11.90 -18.56
CA ASP A 268 10.20 13.16 -17.85
C ASP A 268 8.98 13.63 -17.04
N ASP A 269 7.78 13.47 -17.60
CA ASP A 269 6.50 13.72 -16.96
C ASP A 269 5.50 12.62 -17.34
N ALA A 270 5.18 11.75 -16.39
CA ALA A 270 4.32 10.60 -16.63
C ALA A 270 2.86 11.00 -16.94
N ALA A 271 2.38 12.12 -16.40
CA ALA A 271 1.04 12.60 -16.69
C ALA A 271 0.94 13.19 -18.11
N VAL A 272 1.96 13.93 -18.56
CA VAL A 272 2.04 14.42 -19.95
C VAL A 272 2.17 13.25 -20.91
N ALA A 273 2.96 12.22 -20.57
CA ALA A 273 3.08 11.02 -21.40
C ALA A 273 1.74 10.29 -21.55
N ALA A 274 0.97 10.16 -20.47
CA ALA A 274 -0.37 9.57 -20.51
C ALA A 274 -1.36 10.44 -21.30
N GLN A 275 -1.33 11.77 -21.12
CA GLN A 275 -2.16 12.70 -21.88
C GLN A 275 -1.85 12.62 -23.38
N GLN A 276 -0.56 12.58 -23.77
CA GLN A 276 -0.16 12.45 -25.18
C GLN A 276 -0.66 11.12 -25.76
N ALA A 277 -0.48 10.01 -25.03
CA ALA A 277 -0.98 8.71 -25.49
C ALA A 277 -2.50 8.71 -25.67
N PHE A 278 -3.23 9.42 -24.82
CA PHE A 278 -4.68 9.59 -24.99
C PHE A 278 -5.04 10.43 -26.22
N VAL A 279 -4.34 11.54 -26.48
CA VAL A 279 -4.53 12.37 -27.68
C VAL A 279 -4.24 11.57 -28.95
N ASP A 280 -3.18 10.76 -28.96
CA ASP A 280 -2.84 9.90 -30.09
C ASP A 280 -3.93 8.84 -30.34
N ALA A 281 -4.45 8.25 -29.27
CA ALA A 281 -5.56 7.31 -29.33
C ALA A 281 -6.86 7.98 -29.84
N LEU A 282 -7.16 9.19 -29.38
CA LEU A 282 -8.30 9.98 -29.88
C LEU A 282 -8.19 10.30 -31.38
N ASN A 283 -7.01 10.70 -31.84
CA ASN A 283 -6.76 10.95 -33.25
C ASN A 283 -6.90 9.68 -34.09
N THR A 284 -6.51 8.54 -33.55
CA THR A 284 -6.69 7.24 -34.20
C THR A 284 -8.16 6.88 -34.30
N ALA A 285 -8.90 6.94 -33.19
CA ALA A 285 -10.32 6.59 -33.10
C ALA A 285 -11.20 7.57 -33.89
N GLY A 286 -10.85 8.89 -33.92
CA GLY A 286 -11.59 9.93 -34.59
C GLY A 286 -11.33 10.06 -36.10
N LYS A 287 -10.34 9.33 -36.65
CA LYS A 287 -9.85 9.49 -38.03
C LYS A 287 -10.94 9.32 -39.07
N GLU A 288 -11.72 8.26 -39.01
CA GLU A 288 -12.77 7.97 -39.98
C GLU A 288 -13.93 8.99 -39.94
N SER A 289 -14.16 9.57 -38.77
CA SER A 289 -15.16 10.61 -38.58
C SER A 289 -14.60 12.02 -38.86
N GLY A 290 -13.34 12.16 -39.25
CA GLY A 290 -12.69 13.44 -39.55
C GLY A 290 -12.59 14.37 -38.33
N MET A 291 -12.59 13.84 -37.12
CA MET A 291 -12.30 14.60 -35.90
C MET A 291 -10.79 14.64 -35.65
N SER A 292 -10.31 15.73 -35.06
CA SER A 292 -8.94 15.91 -34.69
C SER A 292 -8.84 16.47 -33.27
N PHE A 293 -7.77 16.11 -32.57
CA PHE A 293 -7.54 16.46 -31.18
C PHE A 293 -6.10 16.94 -30.98
N THR A 294 -5.91 17.92 -30.10
CA THR A 294 -4.61 18.53 -29.84
C THR A 294 -4.30 18.48 -28.35
N LEU A 295 -3.04 18.25 -28.03
CA LEU A 295 -2.55 18.34 -26.66
C LEU A 295 -2.68 19.79 -26.18
N ALA A 296 -3.25 19.99 -24.97
CA ALA A 296 -3.37 21.28 -24.33
C ALA A 296 -2.73 21.27 -22.93
N GLU A 297 -2.66 22.44 -22.31
CA GLU A 297 -2.06 22.62 -21.00
C GLU A 297 -2.83 21.90 -19.87
N ARG A 298 -2.19 21.82 -18.69
CA ARG A 298 -2.87 21.41 -17.45
C ARG A 298 -3.91 22.46 -17.06
N ARG A 299 -5.14 22.01 -16.82
CA ARG A 299 -6.26 22.86 -16.43
C ARG A 299 -7.28 22.07 -15.64
N THR A 300 -7.72 22.63 -14.51
CA THR A 300 -8.85 22.07 -13.75
C THR A 300 -10.12 22.12 -14.58
N ALA A 301 -10.81 20.98 -14.65
CA ALA A 301 -12.09 20.89 -15.33
C ALA A 301 -13.15 21.72 -14.60
N PRO A 302 -13.97 22.52 -15.30
CA PRO A 302 -15.11 23.18 -14.68
C PRO A 302 -16.06 22.16 -14.04
N ALA A 303 -16.66 22.52 -12.91
CA ALA A 303 -17.56 21.61 -12.19
C ALA A 303 -18.81 21.22 -13.04
N GLU A 304 -19.21 22.09 -13.96
CA GLU A 304 -20.31 21.89 -14.89
C GLU A 304 -19.94 21.09 -16.15
N ALA A 305 -18.66 20.81 -16.38
CA ALA A 305 -18.22 20.01 -17.53
C ALA A 305 -18.81 18.59 -17.44
N ALA A 306 -19.56 18.21 -18.48
CA ALA A 306 -20.27 16.95 -18.51
C ALA A 306 -19.32 15.77 -18.71
N GLU A 307 -19.43 14.73 -17.88
CA GLU A 307 -18.72 13.46 -18.11
C GLU A 307 -19.28 12.78 -19.37
N ILE A 308 -18.41 12.43 -20.30
CA ILE A 308 -18.79 11.80 -21.58
C ILE A 308 -18.19 10.41 -21.75
N ALA A 309 -17.13 10.06 -21.04
CA ALA A 309 -16.51 8.74 -21.08
C ALA A 309 -15.75 8.46 -19.78
N ALA A 310 -15.62 7.18 -19.43
CA ALA A 310 -14.78 6.72 -18.32
C ALA A 310 -14.30 5.30 -18.57
N VAL A 311 -13.15 4.97 -17.96
CA VAL A 311 -12.65 3.60 -17.77
C VAL A 311 -12.28 3.39 -16.31
N GLU A 312 -12.30 2.15 -15.86
CA GLU A 312 -12.04 1.78 -14.47
C GLU A 312 -10.81 0.88 -14.36
N SER A 313 -9.99 1.13 -13.38
CA SER A 313 -8.78 0.34 -13.06
C SER A 313 -9.12 -1.07 -12.59
N ALA A 314 -8.10 -1.92 -12.40
CA ALA A 314 -8.17 -3.06 -11.49
C ALA A 314 -8.60 -2.59 -10.08
N THR A 315 -9.13 -3.48 -9.25
CA THR A 315 -9.51 -3.15 -7.87
C THR A 315 -8.29 -2.67 -7.05
N LEU A 316 -8.52 -1.93 -5.98
CA LEU A 316 -7.43 -1.52 -5.09
C LEU A 316 -6.69 -2.73 -4.50
N LEU A 317 -7.39 -3.85 -4.27
CA LEU A 317 -6.74 -5.10 -3.84
C LEU A 317 -5.77 -5.65 -4.89
N GLU A 318 -6.19 -5.72 -6.17
CA GLU A 318 -5.36 -6.18 -7.27
C GLU A 318 -4.14 -5.25 -7.47
N GLN A 319 -4.34 -3.93 -7.35
CA GLN A 319 -3.25 -2.97 -7.41
C GLN A 319 -2.29 -3.11 -6.22
N ALA A 320 -2.82 -3.33 -5.00
CA ALA A 320 -2.02 -3.63 -3.81
C ALA A 320 -1.23 -4.94 -3.98
N GLN A 321 -1.83 -5.97 -4.60
CA GLN A 321 -1.12 -7.19 -4.94
C GLN A 321 0.06 -6.92 -5.89
N HIS A 322 -0.14 -6.13 -6.93
CA HIS A 322 0.94 -5.73 -7.84
C HIS A 322 2.04 -4.96 -7.08
N MET A 323 1.66 -3.98 -6.23
CA MET A 323 2.61 -3.25 -5.37
C MET A 323 3.46 -4.19 -4.51
N MET A 324 2.85 -5.18 -3.89
CA MET A 324 3.53 -6.10 -2.96
C MET A 324 4.41 -7.10 -3.69
N LEU A 325 3.94 -7.69 -4.81
CA LEU A 325 4.67 -8.67 -5.61
C LEU A 325 5.88 -8.05 -6.32
N GLU A 326 5.69 -6.90 -6.98
CA GLU A 326 6.73 -6.20 -7.74
C GLU A 326 7.55 -5.25 -6.87
N SER A 327 7.15 -5.05 -5.63
CA SER A 327 7.76 -4.06 -4.73
C SER A 327 7.78 -2.65 -5.33
N ASP A 328 6.70 -2.27 -6.02
CA ASP A 328 6.63 -1.03 -6.79
C ASP A 328 6.57 0.20 -5.86
N ASN A 329 7.61 1.05 -5.94
CA ASN A 329 7.73 2.23 -5.10
C ASN A 329 6.72 3.32 -5.50
N ALA A 330 6.60 3.60 -6.80
CA ALA A 330 5.68 4.63 -7.29
C ALA A 330 4.23 4.27 -6.98
N LEU A 331 3.85 3.01 -7.19
CA LEU A 331 2.50 2.55 -6.89
C LEU A 331 2.21 2.58 -5.37
N ALA A 332 3.21 2.32 -4.52
CA ALA A 332 3.04 2.43 -3.07
C ALA A 332 2.72 3.87 -2.65
N GLU A 333 3.40 4.86 -3.22
CA GLU A 333 3.12 6.27 -2.99
C GLU A 333 1.72 6.68 -3.49
N VAL A 334 1.31 6.14 -4.64
CA VAL A 334 -0.04 6.35 -5.19
C VAL A 334 -1.10 5.76 -4.27
N LEU A 335 -0.95 4.50 -3.86
CA LEU A 335 -1.93 3.83 -2.99
C LEU A 335 -1.98 4.46 -1.59
N GLY A 336 -0.85 4.95 -1.07
CA GLY A 336 -0.84 5.75 0.16
C GLY A 336 -1.64 7.05 0.04
N ARG A 337 -1.54 7.77 -1.09
CA ARG A 337 -2.36 8.95 -1.38
C ARG A 337 -3.84 8.59 -1.56
N CYS A 338 -4.15 7.46 -2.19
CA CYS A 338 -5.51 6.95 -2.28
C CYS A 338 -6.09 6.61 -0.89
N ALA A 339 -5.30 6.01 0.00
CA ALA A 339 -5.69 5.78 1.39
C ALA A 339 -5.98 7.09 2.13
N ALA A 340 -5.18 8.15 1.90
CA ALA A 340 -5.42 9.47 2.47
C ALA A 340 -6.75 10.07 1.99
N ILE A 341 -7.04 9.98 0.68
CA ILE A 341 -8.32 10.43 0.11
C ILE A 341 -9.48 9.64 0.71
N ALA A 342 -9.36 8.32 0.84
CA ALA A 342 -10.37 7.48 1.46
C ALA A 342 -10.59 7.82 2.95
N ALA A 343 -9.54 8.29 3.65
CA ALA A 343 -9.61 8.83 5.00
C ALA A 343 -10.17 10.27 5.08
N GLY A 344 -10.65 10.85 3.96
CA GLY A 344 -11.19 12.20 3.90
C GLY A 344 -10.14 13.31 3.91
N LYS A 345 -8.88 12.99 3.62
CA LYS A 345 -7.77 13.95 3.51
C LYS A 345 -7.46 14.26 2.05
N GLU A 346 -6.58 15.22 1.82
CA GLU A 346 -6.06 15.49 0.48
C GLU A 346 -5.13 14.37 -0.02
N GLY A 347 -4.99 14.24 -1.34
CA GLY A 347 -4.13 13.24 -1.98
C GLY A 347 -2.67 13.68 -2.06
N SER A 348 -2.05 14.10 -0.94
CA SER A 348 -0.64 14.52 -0.87
C SER A 348 0.26 13.46 -0.24
N GLY A 349 1.58 13.56 -0.48
CA GLY A 349 2.55 12.66 0.15
C GLY A 349 2.55 12.82 1.68
N GLU A 350 2.42 14.04 2.18
CA GLU A 350 2.32 14.30 3.62
C GLU A 350 1.06 13.69 4.22
N ALA A 351 -0.10 13.87 3.57
CA ALA A 351 -1.35 13.26 4.02
C ALA A 351 -1.29 11.73 3.98
N ALA A 352 -0.61 11.13 3.00
CA ALA A 352 -0.37 9.69 2.95
C ALA A 352 0.43 9.19 4.16
N GLN A 353 1.53 9.87 4.51
CA GLN A 353 2.33 9.56 5.69
C GLN A 353 1.50 9.65 6.98
N GLN A 354 0.77 10.76 7.15
CA GLN A 354 -0.12 10.96 8.31
C GLN A 354 -1.22 9.89 8.38
N THR A 355 -1.72 9.43 7.25
CA THR A 355 -2.78 8.41 7.18
C THR A 355 -2.24 7.04 7.58
N VAL A 356 -1.08 6.63 7.08
CA VAL A 356 -0.42 5.39 7.50
C VAL A 356 -0.17 5.42 9.01
N ARG A 357 0.38 6.52 9.54
CA ARG A 357 0.62 6.68 10.97
C ARG A 357 -0.66 6.60 11.79
N GLN A 358 -1.74 7.24 11.33
CA GLN A 358 -3.03 7.23 12.04
C GLN A 358 -3.66 5.83 12.06
N ALA A 359 -3.62 5.09 10.95
CA ALA A 359 -4.10 3.71 10.90
C ALA A 359 -3.41 2.82 11.96
N LEU A 360 -2.10 2.99 12.13
CA LEU A 360 -1.34 2.25 13.15
C LEU A 360 -1.77 2.63 14.58
N VAL A 361 -1.99 3.92 14.84
CA VAL A 361 -2.48 4.41 16.13
C VAL A 361 -3.87 3.87 16.43
N ASP A 362 -4.79 3.93 15.48
CA ASP A 362 -6.18 3.47 15.60
C ASP A 362 -6.23 1.97 15.91
N ALA A 363 -5.28 1.21 15.38
CA ALA A 363 -5.14 -0.22 15.63
C ALA A 363 -4.33 -0.57 16.90
N GLY A 364 -3.84 0.42 17.64
CA GLY A 364 -3.06 0.22 18.86
C GLY A 364 -1.64 -0.33 18.64
N VAL A 365 -1.09 -0.17 17.41
CA VAL A 365 0.31 -0.55 17.11
C VAL A 365 1.27 0.42 17.79
N ASN A 366 2.34 -0.09 18.39
CA ASN A 366 3.38 0.76 18.96
C ASN A 366 4.17 1.48 17.86
N ILE A 367 4.09 2.81 17.85
CA ILE A 367 4.74 3.69 16.87
C ILE A 367 5.77 4.63 17.51
N GLU A 368 6.18 4.39 18.76
CA GLU A 368 7.09 5.28 19.50
C GLU A 368 8.38 5.56 18.74
N ASN A 369 8.93 4.54 18.09
CA ASN A 369 10.18 4.60 17.34
C ASN A 369 9.98 4.66 15.81
N LEU A 370 8.75 4.96 15.34
CA LEU A 370 8.45 5.09 13.92
C LEU A 370 8.91 6.47 13.41
N VAL A 371 9.84 6.47 12.46
CA VAL A 371 10.15 7.63 11.63
C VAL A 371 9.71 7.30 10.21
N GLN A 372 8.96 8.21 9.62
CA GLN A 372 8.32 8.00 8.33
C GLN A 372 8.58 9.20 7.43
N ALA A 373 9.39 9.00 6.40
CA ALA A 373 9.72 10.00 5.40
C ALA A 373 8.92 9.78 4.10
N ASP A 374 8.53 8.54 3.81
CA ASP A 374 7.68 8.19 2.69
C ASP A 374 6.71 7.05 3.07
N VAL A 375 6.01 6.46 2.10
CA VAL A 375 5.13 5.31 2.33
C VAL A 375 5.54 4.08 1.51
N CYS A 376 6.66 4.17 0.79
CA CYS A 376 7.20 3.07 -0.02
C CYS A 376 8.42 2.40 0.60
N GLY A 377 9.09 3.03 1.57
CA GLY A 377 10.32 2.57 2.21
C GLY A 377 11.58 2.81 1.38
N MET A 378 11.58 3.83 0.53
CA MET A 378 12.74 4.21 -0.28
C MET A 378 13.72 5.06 0.51
N SER A 379 13.23 5.90 1.42
CA SER A 379 14.04 6.82 2.20
C SER A 379 14.93 6.09 3.21
N LEU A 380 16.21 6.42 3.21
CA LEU A 380 17.15 5.96 4.23
C LEU A 380 16.89 6.56 5.63
N THR A 381 15.98 7.55 5.73
CA THR A 381 15.58 8.14 7.02
C THR A 381 14.40 7.40 7.67
N ASP A 382 13.69 6.55 6.95
CA ASP A 382 12.65 5.71 7.53
C ASP A 382 13.19 4.83 8.66
N ARG A 383 12.41 4.71 9.71
CA ARG A 383 12.71 3.82 10.84
C ARG A 383 11.46 3.07 11.25
N VAL A 384 11.58 1.75 11.37
CA VAL A 384 10.53 0.88 11.90
C VAL A 384 11.15 -0.20 12.76
N THR A 385 10.44 -0.68 13.78
CA THR A 385 10.89 -1.80 14.60
C THR A 385 10.41 -3.13 14.00
N ALA A 386 11.12 -4.22 14.27
CA ALA A 386 10.64 -5.56 13.91
C ALA A 386 9.29 -5.85 14.60
N ARG A 387 9.07 -5.33 15.81
CA ARG A 387 7.80 -5.45 16.53
C ARG A 387 6.66 -4.77 15.81
N THR A 388 6.84 -3.53 15.33
CA THR A 388 5.82 -2.83 14.52
C THR A 388 5.42 -3.64 13.29
N LEU A 389 6.39 -4.18 12.54
CA LEU A 389 6.11 -5.01 11.36
C LEU A 389 5.34 -6.29 11.72
N VAL A 390 5.75 -6.99 12.78
CA VAL A 390 5.07 -8.22 13.25
C VAL A 390 3.65 -7.91 13.69
N GLN A 391 3.42 -6.83 14.44
CA GLN A 391 2.07 -6.41 14.85
C GLN A 391 1.17 -6.13 13.63
N VAL A 392 1.68 -5.43 12.61
CA VAL A 392 0.89 -5.14 11.40
C VAL A 392 0.60 -6.41 10.61
N VAL A 393 1.57 -7.32 10.44
CA VAL A 393 1.32 -8.62 9.80
C VAL A 393 0.29 -9.44 10.59
N ALA A 394 0.33 -9.39 11.92
CA ALA A 394 -0.67 -10.05 12.77
C ALA A 394 -2.07 -9.48 12.54
N LEU A 395 -2.22 -8.17 12.47
CA LEU A 395 -3.49 -7.49 12.18
C LEU A 395 -4.04 -7.85 10.80
N LEU A 396 -3.18 -7.88 9.76
CA LEU A 396 -3.59 -8.31 8.41
C LEU A 396 -4.04 -9.77 8.37
N ASN A 397 -3.46 -10.65 9.20
CA ASN A 397 -3.88 -12.05 9.32
C ASN A 397 -5.13 -12.25 10.18
N ALA A 398 -5.51 -11.25 10.98
CA ALA A 398 -6.70 -11.28 11.82
C ALA A 398 -7.90 -10.57 11.19
N ASP A 399 -7.69 -9.92 10.05
CA ASP A 399 -8.72 -9.20 9.29
C ASP A 399 -9.75 -10.17 8.72
N GLU A 400 -10.97 -9.71 8.51
CA GLU A 400 -12.03 -10.50 7.87
C GLU A 400 -11.69 -10.88 6.41
N HIS A 401 -10.79 -10.11 5.76
CA HIS A 401 -10.26 -10.35 4.42
C HIS A 401 -8.85 -10.95 4.43
N ALA A 402 -8.43 -11.58 5.53
CA ALA A 402 -7.06 -12.06 5.74
C ALA A 402 -6.49 -12.91 4.58
N GLU A 403 -7.30 -13.80 3.99
CA GLU A 403 -6.88 -14.62 2.86
C GLU A 403 -6.50 -13.77 1.65
N GLN A 404 -7.32 -12.77 1.33
CA GLN A 404 -7.08 -11.85 0.22
C GLN A 404 -5.86 -10.95 0.48
N LEU A 405 -5.74 -10.41 1.69
CA LEU A 405 -4.62 -9.56 2.09
C LEU A 405 -3.30 -10.34 2.07
N MET A 406 -3.29 -11.54 2.62
CA MET A 406 -2.09 -12.37 2.59
C MET A 406 -1.74 -12.85 1.18
N SER A 407 -2.71 -13.07 0.30
CA SER A 407 -2.43 -13.42 -1.11
C SER A 407 -1.63 -12.34 -1.87
N THR A 408 -1.58 -11.11 -1.34
CA THR A 408 -0.75 -10.03 -1.91
C THR A 408 0.75 -10.22 -1.64
N PHE A 409 1.13 -11.03 -0.64
CA PHE A 409 2.53 -11.22 -0.27
C PHE A 409 3.23 -12.20 -1.22
N PRO A 410 4.50 -11.92 -1.63
CA PRO A 410 5.33 -12.88 -2.35
C PRO A 410 5.50 -14.20 -1.61
N VAL A 411 5.55 -15.30 -2.36
CA VAL A 411 5.78 -16.66 -1.85
C VAL A 411 7.18 -17.14 -2.23
N ALA A 412 7.92 -17.64 -1.26
CA ALA A 412 9.29 -18.12 -1.42
C ALA A 412 9.42 -19.17 -2.54
N GLY A 413 10.27 -18.90 -3.53
CA GLY A 413 10.53 -19.75 -4.68
C GLY A 413 9.38 -19.84 -5.69
N VAL A 414 8.33 -18.99 -5.58
CA VAL A 414 7.12 -19.06 -6.42
C VAL A 414 6.80 -17.73 -7.07
N SER A 415 6.62 -16.66 -6.30
CA SER A 415 6.06 -15.42 -6.84
C SER A 415 6.81 -14.16 -6.42
N GLY A 416 6.62 -13.10 -7.21
CA GLY A 416 7.12 -11.76 -6.93
C GLY A 416 8.62 -11.73 -6.67
N THR A 417 9.05 -10.84 -5.78
CA THR A 417 10.45 -10.66 -5.40
C THR A 417 11.09 -11.87 -4.68
N LEU A 418 10.29 -12.88 -4.32
CA LEU A 418 10.77 -14.13 -3.73
C LEU A 418 10.87 -15.29 -4.72
N SER A 419 10.47 -15.14 -5.99
CA SER A 419 10.48 -16.21 -6.99
C SER A 419 11.85 -16.85 -7.20
N GLY A 420 12.92 -16.05 -7.21
CA GLY A 420 14.32 -16.49 -7.34
C GLY A 420 15.07 -16.67 -6.00
N ARG A 421 14.38 -16.58 -4.85
CA ARG A 421 14.96 -16.67 -3.50
C ARG A 421 14.83 -18.08 -2.93
N PHE A 422 15.42 -18.32 -1.77
CA PHE A 422 15.44 -19.63 -1.09
C PHE A 422 16.07 -20.72 -1.95
N GLY A 423 17.20 -20.41 -2.62
CA GLY A 423 17.95 -21.36 -3.45
C GLY A 423 19.04 -22.12 -2.71
N ALA A 424 19.54 -21.59 -1.60
CA ALA A 424 20.60 -22.21 -0.80
C ALA A 424 20.14 -23.51 -0.10
N ALA A 425 21.05 -24.46 0.09
CA ALA A 425 20.75 -25.79 0.65
C ALA A 425 20.07 -25.72 2.03
N ASN A 426 20.39 -24.73 2.84
CA ASN A 426 19.79 -24.49 4.16
C ASN A 426 18.44 -23.73 4.13
N ALA A 427 17.97 -23.33 2.96
CA ALA A 427 16.73 -22.58 2.82
C ALA A 427 15.73 -23.20 1.82
N VAL A 428 16.21 -24.02 0.88
CA VAL A 428 15.39 -24.53 -0.25
C VAL A 428 14.13 -25.29 0.18
N HIS A 429 14.17 -25.95 1.32
CA HIS A 429 13.05 -26.73 1.88
C HIS A 429 11.92 -25.85 2.45
N ALA A 430 12.15 -24.54 2.62
CA ALA A 430 11.14 -23.59 3.04
C ALA A 430 10.40 -22.90 1.87
N ARG A 431 10.76 -23.23 0.62
CA ARG A 431 10.02 -22.76 -0.56
C ARG A 431 8.56 -23.19 -0.46
N THR A 432 7.65 -22.30 -0.89
CA THR A 432 6.19 -22.42 -0.76
C THR A 432 5.63 -22.26 0.67
N PHE A 433 6.47 -22.31 1.71
CA PHE A 433 6.06 -22.25 3.11
C PHE A 433 6.38 -20.92 3.79
N VAL A 434 7.07 -20.02 3.11
CA VAL A 434 7.31 -18.65 3.56
C VAL A 434 6.61 -17.70 2.62
N GLN A 435 5.74 -16.87 3.18
CA GLN A 435 4.98 -15.83 2.47
C GLN A 435 5.32 -14.49 3.10
N ALA A 436 6.09 -13.65 2.39
CA ALA A 436 6.70 -12.49 3.02
C ALA A 436 7.00 -11.36 2.03
N LYS A 437 6.96 -10.11 2.53
CA LYS A 437 7.42 -8.92 1.81
C LYS A 437 8.92 -8.75 2.01
N THR A 438 9.63 -8.54 0.91
CA THR A 438 11.07 -8.23 0.90
C THR A 438 11.33 -6.74 1.01
N GLY A 439 12.48 -6.38 1.59
CA GLY A 439 13.05 -5.04 1.50
C GLY A 439 14.53 -5.11 1.13
N THR A 440 14.96 -4.23 0.23
CA THR A 440 16.35 -4.15 -0.21
C THR A 440 16.71 -2.70 -0.56
N LEU A 441 17.75 -2.18 0.05
CA LEU A 441 18.51 -0.99 -0.34
C LEU A 441 20.00 -1.34 -0.32
N TYR A 442 20.88 -0.45 -0.77
CA TYR A 442 22.33 -0.76 -0.86
C TYR A 442 22.94 -1.30 0.44
N THR A 443 22.43 -0.88 1.59
CA THR A 443 22.93 -1.26 2.91
C THR A 443 21.90 -1.99 3.76
N VAL A 444 20.77 -2.43 3.16
CA VAL A 444 19.64 -3.01 3.88
C VAL A 444 19.13 -4.28 3.19
N SER A 445 18.90 -5.33 3.99
CA SER A 445 18.12 -6.50 3.57
C SER A 445 17.09 -6.81 4.66
N SER A 446 15.82 -6.88 4.29
CA SER A 446 14.74 -7.17 5.23
C SER A 446 13.70 -8.13 4.64
N LEU A 447 12.96 -8.79 5.53
CA LEU A 447 11.90 -9.72 5.19
C LEU A 447 10.89 -9.74 6.35
N CYS A 448 9.59 -9.60 6.08
CA CYS A 448 8.55 -9.78 7.09
C CYS A 448 7.31 -10.45 6.50
N GLY A 449 6.69 -11.32 7.27
CA GLY A 449 5.54 -12.10 6.83
C GLY A 449 5.26 -13.31 7.72
N VAL A 450 4.85 -14.40 7.10
CA VAL A 450 4.42 -15.64 7.76
C VAL A 450 5.25 -16.82 7.25
N ALA A 451 5.67 -17.69 8.18
CA ALA A 451 6.27 -18.98 7.90
C ALA A 451 5.35 -20.09 8.41
N THR A 452 5.08 -21.10 7.57
CA THR A 452 4.23 -22.25 7.90
C THR A 452 5.09 -23.48 8.20
N ARG A 453 4.92 -24.05 9.39
CA ARG A 453 5.65 -25.24 9.88
C ARG A 453 5.02 -26.55 9.35
N PRO A 454 5.72 -27.71 9.51
CA PRO A 454 5.23 -29.02 9.04
C PRO A 454 3.88 -29.43 9.61
N ASP A 455 3.58 -29.05 10.84
CA ASP A 455 2.34 -29.33 11.56
C ASP A 455 1.19 -28.36 11.21
N GLY A 456 1.44 -27.39 10.31
CA GLY A 456 0.48 -26.36 9.94
C GLY A 456 0.56 -25.12 10.84
N THR A 457 1.34 -25.12 11.91
CA THR A 457 1.52 -23.93 12.76
C THR A 457 2.10 -22.78 11.93
N ARG A 458 1.49 -21.61 12.05
CA ARG A 458 1.92 -20.39 11.37
C ARG A 458 2.63 -19.46 12.36
N LEU A 459 3.80 -18.99 11.99
CA LEU A 459 4.59 -18.06 12.79
C LEU A 459 4.76 -16.76 12.00
N ILE A 460 4.55 -15.64 12.67
CA ILE A 460 4.76 -14.30 12.11
C ILE A 460 6.20 -13.89 12.45
N PHE A 461 6.88 -13.26 11.49
CA PHE A 461 8.25 -12.83 11.69
C PHE A 461 8.57 -11.53 10.98
N ALA A 462 9.59 -10.82 11.50
CA ALA A 462 10.26 -9.72 10.82
C ALA A 462 11.77 -9.81 11.06
N ILE A 463 12.56 -9.67 10.00
CA ILE A 463 14.02 -9.68 9.99
C ILE A 463 14.48 -8.43 9.27
N ILE A 464 15.35 -7.63 9.90
CA ILE A 464 15.92 -6.42 9.31
C ILE A 464 17.42 -6.43 9.54
N LEU A 465 18.22 -6.38 8.48
CA LEU A 465 19.67 -6.23 8.51
C LEU A 465 20.00 -4.85 7.94
N ASN A 466 20.76 -4.06 8.70
CA ASN A 466 21.25 -2.74 8.28
C ASN A 466 22.79 -2.72 8.26
N ASP A 467 23.37 -1.66 7.71
CA ASP A 467 24.81 -1.40 7.62
C ASP A 467 25.60 -2.55 6.96
N LEU A 468 25.10 -3.04 5.83
CA LEU A 468 25.65 -4.19 5.11
C LEU A 468 27.02 -3.93 4.45
N GLY A 469 27.55 -2.73 4.53
CA GLY A 469 28.84 -2.39 3.89
C GLY A 469 28.78 -2.16 2.38
N GLY A 470 27.60 -2.21 1.77
CA GLY A 470 27.36 -1.89 0.36
C GLY A 470 26.66 -2.98 -0.44
N ALA A 471 26.51 -2.73 -1.75
CA ALA A 471 25.74 -3.61 -2.65
C ALA A 471 26.33 -5.04 -2.77
N ASP A 472 27.62 -5.19 -2.68
CA ASP A 472 28.31 -6.49 -2.80
C ASP A 472 28.00 -7.44 -1.64
N ALA A 473 27.58 -6.92 -0.49
CA ALA A 473 27.17 -7.71 0.66
C ALA A 473 25.71 -8.20 0.57
N LEU A 474 24.90 -7.64 -0.34
CA LEU A 474 23.48 -7.94 -0.46
C LEU A 474 23.16 -9.43 -0.77
N PRO A 475 23.88 -10.15 -1.65
CA PRO A 475 23.60 -11.55 -1.90
C PRO A 475 23.72 -12.40 -0.62
N ALA A 476 24.83 -12.27 0.11
CA ALA A 476 25.05 -13.00 1.36
C ALA A 476 24.06 -12.61 2.47
N ALA A 477 23.70 -11.32 2.56
CA ALA A 477 22.68 -10.85 3.49
C ALA A 477 21.30 -11.43 3.18
N LYS A 478 20.92 -11.52 1.90
CA LYS A 478 19.66 -12.15 1.46
C LYS A 478 19.64 -13.64 1.80
N GLU A 479 20.74 -14.35 1.57
CA GLU A 479 20.86 -15.77 1.94
C GLU A 479 20.75 -15.98 3.47
N ARG A 480 21.33 -15.07 4.28
CA ARG A 480 21.19 -15.09 5.73
C ARG A 480 19.74 -14.90 6.18
N VAL A 481 19.05 -13.96 5.58
CA VAL A 481 17.61 -13.70 5.82
C VAL A 481 16.76 -14.91 5.40
N ASP A 482 17.04 -15.52 4.24
CA ASP A 482 16.36 -16.73 3.77
C ASP A 482 16.58 -17.92 4.72
N ALA A 483 17.82 -18.12 5.19
CA ALA A 483 18.15 -19.17 6.15
C ALA A 483 17.41 -18.97 7.48
N ALA A 484 17.29 -17.73 7.98
CA ALA A 484 16.55 -17.44 9.19
C ALA A 484 15.04 -17.72 9.02
N ALA A 485 14.44 -17.29 7.92
CA ALA A 485 13.04 -17.58 7.61
C ALA A 485 12.79 -19.10 7.42
N ALA A 486 13.74 -19.83 6.84
CA ALA A 486 13.69 -21.28 6.71
C ALA A 486 13.79 -22.00 8.07
N ALA A 487 14.62 -21.51 8.99
CA ALA A 487 14.69 -22.02 10.35
C ALA A 487 13.36 -21.81 11.10
N ILE A 488 12.68 -20.68 10.87
CA ILE A 488 11.35 -20.40 11.42
C ILE A 488 10.31 -21.39 10.87
N ALA A 489 10.34 -21.66 9.57
CA ALA A 489 9.46 -22.65 8.93
C ALA A 489 9.75 -24.09 9.36
N ASN A 490 10.95 -24.36 9.89
CA ASN A 490 11.41 -25.67 10.41
C ASN A 490 11.05 -26.85 9.48
N ARG A 491 11.20 -26.66 8.16
CA ARG A 491 10.99 -27.72 7.19
C ARG A 491 12.26 -28.56 7.04
N SER A 492 12.15 -29.87 7.26
CA SER A 492 13.26 -30.82 7.09
C SER A 492 13.49 -31.09 5.60
N THR A 493 14.75 -31.40 5.21
CA THR A 493 15.09 -31.87 3.87
C THR A 493 14.58 -33.30 3.59
N ALA A 494 14.04 -34.02 4.58
CA ALA A 494 13.44 -35.33 4.38
C ALA A 494 12.04 -35.17 3.75
N PRO A 495 11.73 -35.86 2.63
CA PRO A 495 10.38 -35.85 2.08
C PRO A 495 9.44 -36.54 3.08
N SER A 496 8.54 -35.77 3.71
CA SER A 496 7.40 -36.35 4.39
C SER A 496 6.56 -37.07 3.35
N ALA A 497 6.29 -38.35 3.58
CA ALA A 497 5.45 -39.15 2.72
C ALA A 497 4.07 -38.51 2.56
N SER A 498 3.73 -38.24 1.29
CA SER A 498 2.40 -38.03 0.70
C SER A 498 1.36 -37.27 1.53
N VAL A 499 1.25 -35.98 1.28
CA VAL A 499 -0.03 -35.27 1.36
C VAL A 499 -0.67 -35.32 -0.03
N PRO A 500 -1.91 -35.80 -0.19
CA PRO A 500 -2.57 -35.78 -1.49
C PRO A 500 -2.73 -34.31 -1.94
N ALA A 501 -2.42 -34.06 -3.20
CA ALA A 501 -2.58 -32.77 -3.83
C ALA A 501 -4.05 -32.34 -3.75
N SER A 502 -4.37 -31.42 -2.87
CA SER A 502 -5.58 -30.62 -2.94
C SER A 502 -5.34 -29.60 -4.05
N GLU A 503 -6.18 -29.61 -5.04
CA GLU A 503 -6.16 -28.71 -6.19
C GLU A 503 -6.10 -27.25 -5.71
N ALA A 504 -4.95 -26.62 -5.96
CA ALA A 504 -4.82 -25.17 -5.86
C ALA A 504 -5.53 -24.54 -7.07
N PRO A 505 -6.31 -23.47 -6.91
CA PRO A 505 -6.87 -22.76 -8.04
C PRO A 505 -5.75 -22.21 -8.90
N ALA A 506 -5.73 -22.60 -10.18
CA ALA A 506 -4.76 -22.16 -11.16
C ALA A 506 -4.91 -20.66 -11.44
N ALA A 507 -4.08 -19.85 -10.81
CA ALA A 507 -3.81 -18.50 -11.29
C ALA A 507 -2.95 -18.62 -12.54
N ALA A 508 -3.57 -18.45 -13.71
CA ALA A 508 -2.89 -18.46 -14.99
C ALA A 508 -2.00 -17.22 -15.12
N VAL A 509 -0.71 -17.38 -14.82
CA VAL A 509 0.31 -16.43 -15.24
C VAL A 509 0.73 -16.83 -16.65
N SER A 510 0.19 -16.15 -17.66
CA SER A 510 0.62 -16.26 -19.05
C SER A 510 1.92 -15.49 -19.25
N THR A 511 3.04 -16.19 -19.25
CA THR A 511 4.27 -15.70 -19.86
C THR A 511 4.18 -15.89 -21.37
N ALA A 512 3.72 -14.86 -22.08
CA ALA A 512 3.82 -14.84 -23.54
C ALA A 512 5.28 -14.56 -23.92
N ALA A 513 6.01 -15.62 -24.28
CA ALA A 513 7.25 -15.51 -25.00
C ALA A 513 6.95 -15.10 -26.45
N VAL A 514 7.32 -13.87 -26.82
CA VAL A 514 7.33 -13.43 -28.21
C VAL A 514 8.60 -13.98 -28.86
N ALA A 515 8.45 -15.07 -29.60
CA ALA A 515 9.46 -15.50 -30.56
C ALA A 515 9.26 -14.68 -31.84
N GLY A 516 10.21 -13.80 -32.14
CA GLY A 516 10.26 -13.08 -33.40
C GLY A 516 10.63 -14.01 -34.53
N ALA A 517 9.85 -14.00 -35.59
CA ALA A 517 10.25 -14.52 -36.89
C ALA A 517 10.70 -13.34 -37.75
N VAL A 518 11.97 -13.36 -38.13
CA VAL A 518 12.56 -12.54 -39.19
C VAL A 518 12.25 -13.23 -40.53
N SER A 519 11.61 -12.52 -41.42
CA SER A 519 11.87 -12.56 -42.89
C SER A 519 11.23 -11.31 -43.50
#